data_2b2ee6ae52664b966786e73c54601f0a
#
_entry.id   2b2ee6ae52664b966786e73c54601f0a
#
_cell.length_a   1.000
_cell.length_b   1.000
_cell.length_c   1.000
_cell.angle_alpha   90.00
_cell.angle_beta   90.00
_cell.angle_gamma   90.00
#
_symmetry.space_group_name_H-M   'P 1'
#
loop_
_entity.id
_entity.type
_entity.pdbx_description
1 polymer ?
#
loop_
_entity_poly.entity_id
_entity_poly.type
_entity_poly.pdbx_seq_one_letter_code
_entity_poly.pdbx_strand_id
1 'polypeptide(L)'
;MIEISGLTKTLYGGGHKVEILKSIGLTIPSGQFIAITGHSGSGKTTLLSLIAGLDNPSQGTIKIDGQDITKLNEDELALLRGKRFGFIFQNFHLIPTLTALENVVLSAELNNTPGATKKSEDLLGIVGLGDRQHHYPAQLSGGEQQRLSLARAFVNEPNIILADEPTGNLDSKNSNRIIELIRELHRVKQATIILVTHEPQVAKQSQRILTLEDGKIIDDQINREL
;
A
#
# COMPACT_ATOMS: atom_id res chain seq x y z
N MET A 1 -4.43 -14.42 -1.14
CA MET A 1 -5.30 -14.33 0.06
C MET A 1 -4.44 -13.96 1.27
N ILE A 2 -4.91 -13.03 2.11
CA ILE A 2 -4.23 -12.63 3.36
C ILE A 2 -5.11 -13.09 4.53
N GLU A 3 -4.52 -13.79 5.49
CA GLU A 3 -5.20 -14.30 6.69
C GLU A 3 -4.45 -13.80 7.93
N ILE A 4 -5.17 -13.12 8.82
CA ILE A 4 -4.65 -12.57 10.07
C ILE A 4 -5.40 -13.21 11.21
N SER A 5 -4.67 -13.76 12.19
CA SER A 5 -5.26 -14.46 13.33
C SER A 5 -4.66 -13.98 14.64
N GLY A 6 -5.50 -13.39 15.50
CA GLY A 6 -5.14 -12.96 16.84
C GLY A 6 -3.99 -11.95 16.91
N LEU A 7 -3.87 -11.11 15.88
CA LEU A 7 -2.74 -10.20 15.71
C LEU A 7 -2.74 -9.10 16.78
N THR A 8 -1.67 -9.03 17.54
CA THR A 8 -1.48 -8.03 18.60
C THR A 8 -0.16 -7.30 18.41
N LYS A 9 -0.17 -6.01 18.58
CA LYS A 9 1.06 -5.20 18.62
C LYS A 9 1.10 -4.37 19.88
N THR A 10 2.15 -4.56 20.66
CA THR A 10 2.43 -3.83 21.89
C THR A 10 3.77 -3.11 21.78
N LEU A 11 3.80 -1.84 22.11
CA LEU A 11 5.03 -1.07 22.24
C LEU A 11 5.33 -0.82 23.73
N TYR A 12 6.61 -0.81 24.05
CA TYR A 12 7.11 -0.50 25.39
C TYR A 12 7.96 0.78 25.30
N GLY A 13 7.59 1.80 26.05
CA GLY A 13 8.32 3.07 26.07
C GLY A 13 8.03 3.87 27.34
N GLY A 14 9.06 4.50 27.93
CA GLY A 14 8.90 5.36 29.11
C GLY A 14 8.30 4.65 30.33
N GLY A 15 8.49 3.34 30.47
CA GLY A 15 7.88 2.56 31.58
C GLY A 15 6.41 2.19 31.38
N HIS A 16 5.82 2.55 30.24
CA HIS A 16 4.43 2.23 29.90
C HIS A 16 4.33 1.20 28.79
N LYS A 17 3.32 0.33 28.90
CA LYS A 17 2.90 -0.63 27.87
C LYS A 17 1.74 -0.02 27.11
N VAL A 18 1.88 0.15 25.79
CA VAL A 18 0.80 0.64 24.92
C VAL A 18 0.46 -0.46 23.91
N GLU A 19 -0.77 -0.94 23.95
CA GLU A 19 -1.28 -1.95 23.04
C GLU A 19 -1.92 -1.26 21.82
N ILE A 20 -1.21 -1.27 20.70
CA ILE A 20 -1.60 -0.61 19.44
C ILE A 20 -2.65 -1.41 18.69
N LEU A 21 -2.48 -2.74 18.61
CA LEU A 21 -3.45 -3.66 18.02
C LEU A 21 -3.83 -4.74 19.02
N LYS A 22 -5.12 -5.05 19.07
CA LYS A 22 -5.73 -5.88 20.12
C LYS A 22 -6.45 -7.08 19.50
N SER A 23 -5.70 -8.17 19.27
CA SER A 23 -6.24 -9.45 18.79
C SER A 23 -7.05 -9.34 17.48
N ILE A 24 -6.47 -8.67 16.45
CA ILE A 24 -7.11 -8.52 15.14
C ILE A 24 -7.23 -9.90 14.46
N GLY A 25 -8.44 -10.22 14.02
CA GLY A 25 -8.74 -11.33 13.11
C GLY A 25 -9.33 -10.79 11.81
N LEU A 26 -8.75 -11.14 10.65
CA LEU A 26 -9.18 -10.61 9.36
C LEU A 26 -8.77 -11.56 8.24
N THR A 27 -9.67 -11.79 7.28
CA THR A 27 -9.35 -12.46 6.02
C THR A 27 -9.64 -11.52 4.85
N ILE A 28 -8.66 -11.38 3.94
CA ILE A 28 -8.77 -10.57 2.73
C ILE A 28 -8.58 -11.50 1.53
N PRO A 29 -9.62 -11.75 0.74
CA PRO A 29 -9.52 -12.50 -0.50
C PRO A 29 -8.54 -11.88 -1.49
N SER A 30 -7.90 -12.71 -2.33
CA SER A 30 -7.07 -12.22 -3.43
C SER A 30 -7.91 -11.39 -4.40
N GLY A 31 -7.33 -10.30 -4.91
CA GLY A 31 -7.98 -9.40 -5.85
C GLY A 31 -9.06 -8.49 -5.23
N GLN A 32 -9.23 -8.48 -3.91
CA GLN A 32 -10.16 -7.56 -3.26
C GLN A 32 -9.54 -6.18 -3.07
N PHE A 33 -10.30 -5.14 -3.32
CA PHE A 33 -9.98 -3.76 -2.95
C PHE A 33 -10.69 -3.41 -1.64
N ILE A 34 -9.92 -3.24 -0.56
CA ILE A 34 -10.45 -2.86 0.75
C ILE A 34 -9.92 -1.50 1.19
N ALA A 35 -10.72 -0.76 1.95
CA ALA A 35 -10.30 0.41 2.69
C ALA A 35 -10.28 0.12 4.20
N ILE A 36 -9.27 0.61 4.90
CA ILE A 36 -9.19 0.62 6.37
C ILE A 36 -9.33 2.07 6.82
N THR A 37 -10.40 2.36 7.54
CA THR A 37 -10.72 3.69 8.07
C THR A 37 -10.55 3.73 9.58
N GLY A 38 -10.59 4.92 10.16
CA GLY A 38 -10.50 5.15 11.61
C GLY A 38 -9.76 6.45 11.91
N HIS A 39 -9.88 6.93 13.15
CA HIS A 39 -9.21 8.16 13.58
C HIS A 39 -7.68 8.01 13.63
N SER A 40 -6.95 9.12 13.73
CA SER A 40 -5.49 9.11 13.92
C SER A 40 -5.14 8.33 15.20
N GLY A 41 -4.10 7.51 15.14
CA GLY A 41 -3.68 6.67 16.27
C GLY A 41 -4.48 5.37 16.48
N SER A 42 -5.49 5.07 15.65
CA SER A 42 -6.27 3.82 15.79
C SER A 42 -5.51 2.53 15.44
N GLY A 43 -4.29 2.62 14.87
CA GLY A 43 -3.44 1.48 14.54
C GLY A 43 -3.40 1.10 13.05
N LYS A 44 -3.99 1.89 12.14
CA LYS A 44 -4.08 1.59 10.68
C LYS A 44 -2.72 1.39 10.02
N THR A 45 -1.82 2.35 10.13
CA THR A 45 -0.45 2.27 9.59
C THR A 45 0.34 1.12 10.22
N THR A 46 0.14 0.85 11.52
CA THR A 46 0.75 -0.30 12.20
C THR A 46 0.24 -1.61 11.61
N LEU A 47 -1.06 -1.76 11.38
CA LEU A 47 -1.63 -2.95 10.75
C LEU A 47 -1.07 -3.13 9.34
N LEU A 48 -0.96 -2.06 8.56
CA LEU A 48 -0.38 -2.07 7.21
C LEU A 48 1.09 -2.53 7.25
N SER A 49 1.88 -1.98 8.18
CA SER A 49 3.30 -2.32 8.36
C SER A 49 3.50 -3.79 8.74
N LEU A 50 2.63 -4.35 9.59
CA LEU A 50 2.68 -5.77 9.96
C LEU A 50 2.31 -6.69 8.78
N ILE A 51 1.29 -6.33 7.98
CA ILE A 51 0.92 -7.06 6.76
C ILE A 51 2.07 -7.05 5.75
N ALA A 52 2.82 -5.94 5.69
CA ALA A 52 4.00 -5.79 4.83
C ALA A 52 5.23 -6.56 5.31
N GLY A 53 5.22 -7.11 6.54
CA GLY A 53 6.43 -7.63 7.17
C GLY A 53 7.52 -6.57 7.37
N LEU A 54 7.13 -5.30 7.56
CA LEU A 54 8.04 -4.19 7.89
C LEU A 54 8.24 -4.07 9.41
N ASP A 55 7.37 -4.73 10.17
CA ASP A 55 7.45 -4.83 11.63
C ASP A 55 6.93 -6.20 12.06
N ASN A 56 7.29 -6.64 13.27
CA ASN A 56 6.89 -7.92 13.82
C ASN A 56 5.72 -7.76 14.79
N PRO A 57 4.70 -8.65 14.74
CA PRO A 57 3.65 -8.67 15.73
C PRO A 57 4.19 -9.09 17.10
N SER A 58 3.53 -8.64 18.18
CA SER A 58 3.82 -9.13 19.52
C SER A 58 3.21 -10.51 19.76
N GLN A 59 2.06 -10.79 19.13
CA GLN A 59 1.36 -12.08 19.14
C GLN A 59 0.53 -12.24 17.87
N GLY A 60 0.11 -13.48 17.58
CA GLY A 60 -0.72 -13.81 16.43
C GLY A 60 0.10 -14.14 15.19
N THR A 61 -0.58 -14.36 14.08
CA THR A 61 0.04 -14.78 12.81
C THR A 61 -0.55 -14.01 11.63
N ILE A 62 0.27 -13.85 10.59
CA ILE A 62 -0.14 -13.33 9.28
C ILE A 62 0.28 -14.34 8.23
N LYS A 63 -0.68 -14.81 7.43
CA LYS A 63 -0.41 -15.69 6.30
C LYS A 63 -0.74 -14.99 4.99
N ILE A 64 0.14 -15.14 4.00
CA ILE A 64 -0.05 -14.67 2.63
C ILE A 64 -0.01 -15.90 1.71
N ASP A 65 -1.11 -16.18 1.05
CA ASP A 65 -1.29 -17.38 0.21
C ASP A 65 -0.88 -18.68 0.95
N GLY A 66 -1.25 -18.79 2.23
CA GLY A 66 -0.96 -19.92 3.11
C GLY A 66 0.43 -19.90 3.77
N GLN A 67 1.36 -19.05 3.34
CA GLN A 67 2.68 -18.90 3.94
C GLN A 67 2.61 -17.97 5.16
N ASP A 68 3.04 -18.47 6.32
CA ASP A 68 3.13 -17.69 7.56
C ASP A 68 4.37 -16.77 7.50
N ILE A 69 4.14 -15.46 7.29
CA ILE A 69 5.21 -14.48 7.17
C ILE A 69 5.81 -14.07 8.52
N THR A 70 5.13 -14.35 9.63
CA THR A 70 5.64 -14.01 10.98
C THR A 70 6.80 -14.90 11.42
N LYS A 71 7.09 -15.96 10.66
CA LYS A 71 8.19 -16.90 10.90
C LYS A 71 9.40 -16.68 9.99
N LEU A 72 9.26 -15.78 9.02
CA LEU A 72 10.32 -15.48 8.07
C LEU A 72 11.37 -14.58 8.70
N ASN A 73 12.64 -14.78 8.31
CA ASN A 73 13.72 -13.86 8.63
C ASN A 73 13.68 -12.61 7.74
N GLU A 74 14.52 -11.59 8.02
CA GLU A 74 14.48 -10.33 7.29
C GLU A 74 14.85 -10.46 5.81
N ASP A 75 15.77 -11.35 5.45
CA ASP A 75 16.14 -11.59 4.05
C ASP A 75 14.97 -12.21 3.28
N GLU A 76 14.26 -13.16 3.87
CA GLU A 76 13.07 -13.78 3.30
C GLU A 76 11.92 -12.77 3.18
N LEU A 77 11.73 -11.90 4.19
CA LEU A 77 10.74 -10.83 4.16
C LEU A 77 11.08 -9.79 3.08
N ALA A 78 12.36 -9.43 2.92
CA ALA A 78 12.81 -8.51 1.88
C ALA A 78 12.52 -9.07 0.47
N LEU A 79 12.80 -10.35 0.23
CA LEU A 79 12.48 -11.03 -1.02
C LEU A 79 10.97 -11.11 -1.26
N LEU A 80 10.19 -11.39 -0.22
CA LEU A 80 8.73 -11.41 -0.30
C LEU A 80 8.17 -10.03 -0.65
N ARG A 81 8.67 -8.97 0.04
CA ARG A 81 8.28 -7.58 -0.25
C ARG A 81 8.56 -7.21 -1.71
N GLY A 82 9.77 -7.48 -2.19
CA GLY A 82 10.12 -7.19 -3.58
C GLY A 82 9.21 -7.86 -4.60
N LYS A 83 8.84 -9.12 -4.37
CA LYS A 83 8.07 -9.93 -5.34
C LYS A 83 6.56 -9.76 -5.24
N ARG A 84 6.02 -9.49 -4.04
CA ARG A 84 4.59 -9.58 -3.78
C ARG A 84 3.93 -8.25 -3.51
N PHE A 85 4.69 -7.23 -3.05
CA PHE A 85 4.14 -5.99 -2.58
C PHE A 85 4.51 -4.79 -3.45
N GLY A 86 3.56 -3.88 -3.61
CA GLY A 86 3.78 -2.51 -4.05
C GLY A 86 3.34 -1.55 -2.95
N PHE A 87 4.07 -0.47 -2.78
CA PHE A 87 3.82 0.49 -1.71
C PHE A 87 3.52 1.88 -2.28
N ILE A 88 2.46 2.50 -1.76
CA ILE A 88 2.06 3.87 -2.05
C ILE A 88 1.96 4.60 -0.72
N PHE A 89 2.73 5.66 -0.54
CA PHE A 89 2.79 6.43 0.70
C PHE A 89 2.28 7.85 0.51
N GLN A 90 1.82 8.47 1.58
CA GLN A 90 1.42 9.86 1.62
C GLN A 90 2.56 10.82 1.22
N ASN A 91 3.80 10.54 1.62
CA ASN A 91 4.98 11.35 1.34
C ASN A 91 5.76 10.88 0.10
N PHE A 92 5.13 10.15 -0.83
CA PHE A 92 5.64 9.66 -2.10
C PHE A 92 6.91 8.79 -2.01
N HIS A 93 7.84 9.07 -1.12
CA HIS A 93 9.14 8.40 -0.91
C HIS A 93 9.92 8.22 -2.21
N LEU A 94 9.93 9.25 -3.07
CA LEU A 94 10.71 9.28 -4.29
C LEU A 94 12.19 9.55 -3.98
N ILE A 95 13.08 8.99 -4.79
CA ILE A 95 14.51 9.26 -4.69
C ILE A 95 14.77 10.59 -5.42
N PRO A 96 15.17 11.67 -4.71
CA PRO A 96 15.19 13.02 -5.27
C PRO A 96 16.28 13.22 -6.33
N THR A 97 17.31 12.38 -6.32
CA THR A 97 18.45 12.44 -7.24
C THR A 97 18.24 11.62 -8.52
N LEU A 98 17.13 10.91 -8.62
CA LEU A 98 16.73 10.13 -9.80
C LEU A 98 15.59 10.82 -10.53
N THR A 99 15.58 10.73 -11.85
CA THR A 99 14.48 11.16 -12.70
C THR A 99 13.21 10.33 -12.46
N ALA A 100 12.09 10.74 -13.02
CA ALA A 100 10.85 9.97 -12.93
C ALA A 100 11.02 8.55 -13.50
N LEU A 101 11.65 8.40 -14.66
CA LEU A 101 11.93 7.10 -15.25
C LEU A 101 12.84 6.25 -14.36
N GLU A 102 13.95 6.82 -13.89
CA GLU A 102 14.91 6.10 -13.03
C GLU A 102 14.31 5.66 -11.70
N ASN A 103 13.38 6.45 -11.10
CA ASN A 103 12.65 6.05 -9.91
C ASN A 103 11.82 4.77 -10.11
N VAL A 104 11.25 4.58 -11.30
CA VAL A 104 10.46 3.38 -11.64
C VAL A 104 11.36 2.23 -12.06
N VAL A 105 12.35 2.50 -12.93
CA VAL A 105 13.32 1.50 -13.44
C VAL A 105 14.07 0.84 -12.29
N LEU A 106 14.55 1.61 -11.32
CA LEU A 106 15.28 1.07 -10.16
C LEU A 106 14.44 0.01 -9.41
N SER A 107 13.13 0.28 -9.20
CA SER A 107 12.26 -0.69 -8.55
C SER A 107 12.12 -1.98 -9.36
N ALA A 108 12.07 -1.88 -10.68
CA ALA A 108 12.00 -3.03 -11.57
C ALA A 108 13.31 -3.83 -11.61
N GLU A 109 14.46 -3.14 -11.66
CA GLU A 109 15.79 -3.76 -11.70
C GLU A 109 16.13 -4.51 -10.41
N LEU A 110 15.80 -3.94 -9.24
CA LEU A 110 15.98 -4.59 -7.94
C LEU A 110 15.25 -5.94 -7.83
N ASN A 111 14.19 -6.13 -8.62
CA ASN A 111 13.43 -7.37 -8.72
C ASN A 111 13.79 -8.22 -9.95
N ASN A 112 14.84 -7.85 -10.69
CA ASN A 112 15.24 -8.52 -11.94
C ASN A 112 14.09 -8.61 -12.94
N THR A 113 13.23 -7.58 -13.03
CA THR A 113 12.07 -7.57 -13.92
C THR A 113 12.52 -7.46 -15.38
N PRO A 114 12.20 -8.43 -16.25
CA PRO A 114 12.58 -8.38 -17.65
C PRO A 114 11.98 -7.16 -18.36
N GLY A 115 12.79 -6.44 -19.14
CA GLY A 115 12.35 -5.25 -19.87
C GLY A 115 12.01 -4.07 -18.95
N ALA A 116 12.72 -3.92 -17.82
CA ALA A 116 12.48 -2.90 -16.79
C ALA A 116 12.24 -1.51 -17.36
N THR A 117 13.12 -1.03 -18.26
CA THR A 117 13.00 0.30 -18.87
C THR A 117 11.69 0.43 -19.65
N LYS A 118 11.38 -0.50 -20.55
CA LYS A 118 10.18 -0.44 -21.38
C LYS A 118 8.90 -0.49 -20.54
N LYS A 119 8.83 -1.38 -19.55
CA LYS A 119 7.69 -1.46 -18.63
C LYS A 119 7.51 -0.16 -17.84
N SER A 120 8.61 0.47 -17.43
CA SER A 120 8.60 1.73 -16.70
C SER A 120 8.08 2.88 -17.57
N GLU A 121 8.52 2.98 -18.83
CA GLU A 121 8.03 3.95 -19.82
C GLU A 121 6.51 3.78 -20.05
N ASP A 122 6.06 2.54 -20.27
CA ASP A 122 4.66 2.22 -20.51
C ASP A 122 3.79 2.62 -19.29
N LEU A 123 4.24 2.32 -18.08
CA LEU A 123 3.52 2.72 -16.86
C LEU A 123 3.52 4.23 -16.65
N LEU A 124 4.61 4.93 -16.93
CA LEU A 124 4.64 6.39 -16.90
C LEU A 124 3.65 6.98 -17.91
N GLY A 125 3.52 6.36 -19.08
CA GLY A 125 2.47 6.73 -20.04
C GLY A 125 1.06 6.55 -19.47
N ILE A 126 0.77 5.39 -18.85
CA ILE A 126 -0.54 5.07 -18.24
C ILE A 126 -0.90 6.10 -17.14
N VAL A 127 0.05 6.47 -16.29
CA VAL A 127 -0.20 7.45 -15.21
C VAL A 127 -0.13 8.91 -15.69
N GLY A 128 0.04 9.14 -17.01
CA GLY A 128 0.08 10.48 -17.63
C GLY A 128 1.35 11.26 -17.33
N LEU A 129 2.50 10.58 -17.27
CA LEU A 129 3.84 11.14 -17.08
C LEU A 129 4.80 10.84 -18.24
N GLY A 130 4.29 10.44 -19.41
CA GLY A 130 5.09 10.11 -20.58
C GLY A 130 6.05 11.26 -20.99
N ASP A 131 5.57 12.50 -20.96
CA ASP A 131 6.38 13.68 -21.30
C ASP A 131 7.22 14.21 -20.12
N ARG A 132 7.17 13.56 -18.97
CA ARG A 132 7.85 13.93 -17.72
C ARG A 132 8.94 12.94 -17.28
N GLN A 133 9.27 11.97 -18.12
CA GLN A 133 10.18 10.86 -17.77
C GLN A 133 11.55 11.30 -17.28
N HIS A 134 12.06 12.42 -17.83
CA HIS A 134 13.38 12.98 -17.50
C HIS A 134 13.33 14.08 -16.42
N HIS A 135 12.16 14.37 -15.85
CA HIS A 135 12.06 15.34 -14.75
C HIS A 135 12.45 14.68 -13.42
N TYR A 136 13.10 15.46 -12.59
CA TYR A 136 13.37 15.09 -11.19
C TYR A 136 12.14 15.35 -10.32
N PRO A 137 11.96 14.64 -9.19
CA PRO A 137 10.84 14.85 -8.28
C PRO A 137 10.57 16.32 -7.93
N ALA A 138 11.60 17.11 -7.69
CA ALA A 138 11.47 18.54 -7.39
C ALA A 138 10.84 19.38 -8.52
N GLN A 139 10.80 18.87 -9.75
CA GLN A 139 10.21 19.54 -10.92
C GLN A 139 8.76 19.10 -11.17
N LEU A 140 8.25 18.15 -10.36
CA LEU A 140 6.91 17.59 -10.46
C LEU A 140 6.00 18.19 -9.39
N SER A 141 4.75 18.46 -9.73
CA SER A 141 3.71 18.80 -8.77
C SER A 141 3.43 17.63 -7.83
N GLY A 142 2.80 17.86 -6.67
CA GLY A 142 2.45 16.80 -5.72
C GLY A 142 1.60 15.69 -6.35
N GLY A 143 0.62 16.04 -7.19
CA GLY A 143 -0.17 15.06 -7.93
C GLY A 143 0.65 14.25 -8.95
N GLU A 144 1.65 14.87 -9.61
CA GLU A 144 2.57 14.15 -10.51
C GLU A 144 3.51 13.24 -9.73
N GLN A 145 4.02 13.67 -8.57
CA GLN A 145 4.83 12.83 -7.70
C GLN A 145 4.05 11.61 -7.19
N GLN A 146 2.78 11.77 -6.85
CA GLN A 146 1.94 10.65 -6.44
C GLN A 146 1.66 9.69 -7.60
N ARG A 147 1.41 10.19 -8.82
CA ARG A 147 1.29 9.33 -10.00
C ARG A 147 2.59 8.58 -10.31
N LEU A 148 3.74 9.20 -10.08
CA LEU A 148 5.06 8.55 -10.17
C LEU A 148 5.21 7.44 -9.13
N SER A 149 4.78 7.68 -7.88
CA SER A 149 4.75 6.67 -6.81
C SER A 149 3.85 5.48 -7.17
N LEU A 150 2.71 5.73 -7.83
CA LEU A 150 1.84 4.67 -8.37
C LEU A 150 2.58 3.82 -9.43
N ALA A 151 3.20 4.45 -10.43
CA ALA A 151 3.95 3.73 -11.46
C ALA A 151 5.04 2.84 -10.82
N ARG A 152 5.79 3.38 -9.86
CA ARG A 152 6.81 2.63 -9.10
C ARG A 152 6.21 1.43 -8.35
N ALA A 153 5.05 1.59 -7.72
CA ALA A 153 4.40 0.52 -6.97
C ALA A 153 3.92 -0.63 -7.86
N PHE A 154 3.50 -0.33 -9.10
CA PHE A 154 2.90 -1.31 -10.01
C PHE A 154 3.88 -1.92 -11.03
N VAL A 155 5.12 -1.43 -11.17
CA VAL A 155 6.06 -1.87 -12.23
C VAL A 155 6.40 -3.35 -12.16
N ASN A 156 6.45 -3.91 -10.95
CA ASN A 156 6.73 -5.33 -10.72
C ASN A 156 5.48 -6.21 -10.75
N GLU A 157 4.32 -5.69 -11.12
CA GLU A 157 3.04 -6.40 -11.15
C GLU A 157 2.75 -7.14 -9.84
N PRO A 158 2.80 -6.45 -8.69
CA PRO A 158 2.67 -7.08 -7.39
C PRO A 158 1.27 -7.64 -7.19
N ASN A 159 1.17 -8.71 -6.37
CA ASN A 159 -0.11 -9.30 -5.99
C ASN A 159 -0.87 -8.48 -4.95
N ILE A 160 -0.15 -7.66 -4.18
CA ILE A 160 -0.68 -6.87 -3.08
C ILE A 160 -0.16 -5.43 -3.18
N ILE A 161 -1.06 -4.47 -3.11
CA ILE A 161 -0.74 -3.04 -3.00
C ILE A 161 -1.15 -2.56 -1.61
N LEU A 162 -0.22 -1.93 -0.93
CA LEU A 162 -0.43 -1.28 0.36
C LEU A 162 -0.35 0.23 0.16
N ALA A 163 -1.46 0.92 0.39
CA ALA A 163 -1.55 2.37 0.21
C ALA A 163 -1.85 3.04 1.56
N ASP A 164 -0.92 3.80 2.08
CA ASP A 164 -1.09 4.55 3.33
C ASP A 164 -1.34 6.03 3.01
N GLU A 165 -2.60 6.45 3.17
CA GLU A 165 -3.08 7.83 2.92
C GLU A 165 -2.64 8.40 1.56
N PRO A 166 -2.87 7.71 0.42
CA PRO A 166 -2.29 8.08 -0.87
C PRO A 166 -2.78 9.43 -1.42
N THR A 167 -3.77 10.04 -0.80
CA THR A 167 -4.39 11.32 -1.19
C THR A 167 -4.17 12.42 -0.16
N GLY A 168 -3.60 12.14 1.01
CA GLY A 168 -3.57 13.04 2.15
C GLY A 168 -2.82 14.37 1.95
N ASN A 169 -1.96 14.46 0.93
CA ASN A 169 -1.20 15.68 0.58
C ASN A 169 -1.69 16.34 -0.72
N LEU A 170 -2.88 15.96 -1.22
CA LEU A 170 -3.37 16.40 -2.52
C LEU A 170 -4.67 17.21 -2.38
N ASP A 171 -4.92 18.09 -3.34
CA ASP A 171 -6.23 18.70 -3.49
C ASP A 171 -7.27 17.67 -3.99
N SER A 172 -8.56 18.00 -3.86
CA SER A 172 -9.67 17.08 -4.17
C SER A 172 -9.67 16.58 -5.63
N LYS A 173 -9.22 17.40 -6.58
CA LYS A 173 -9.15 17.01 -8.00
C LYS A 173 -8.06 15.97 -8.24
N ASN A 174 -6.87 16.20 -7.69
CA ASN A 174 -5.78 15.24 -7.77
C ASN A 174 -6.08 13.96 -6.98
N SER A 175 -6.70 14.08 -5.79
CA SER A 175 -7.15 12.93 -4.98
C SER A 175 -8.06 12.01 -5.78
N ASN A 176 -9.10 12.53 -6.41
CA ASN A 176 -10.01 11.75 -7.24
C ASN A 176 -9.26 11.04 -8.39
N ARG A 177 -8.35 11.77 -9.06
CA ARG A 177 -7.57 11.19 -10.16
C ARG A 177 -6.67 10.05 -9.70
N ILE A 178 -6.04 10.16 -8.53
CA ILE A 178 -5.22 9.09 -7.94
C ILE A 178 -6.05 7.85 -7.67
N ILE A 179 -7.24 7.99 -7.05
CA ILE A 179 -8.10 6.84 -6.75
C ILE A 179 -8.66 6.21 -8.03
N GLU A 180 -9.02 7.00 -9.04
CA GLU A 180 -9.38 6.47 -10.37
C GLU A 180 -8.26 5.60 -10.97
N LEU A 181 -7.01 6.09 -10.97
CA LEU A 181 -5.86 5.34 -11.46
C LEU A 181 -5.62 4.06 -10.65
N ILE A 182 -5.74 4.09 -9.32
CA ILE A 182 -5.65 2.89 -8.48
C ILE A 182 -6.72 1.88 -8.90
N ARG A 183 -7.97 2.30 -9.13
CA ARG A 183 -9.06 1.43 -9.57
C ARG A 183 -8.85 0.86 -10.98
N GLU A 184 -8.37 1.69 -11.91
CA GLU A 184 -8.02 1.24 -13.27
C GLU A 184 -6.94 0.15 -13.22
N LEU A 185 -5.84 0.41 -12.49
CA LEU A 185 -4.75 -0.54 -12.32
C LEU A 185 -5.19 -1.81 -11.59
N HIS A 186 -6.03 -1.67 -10.54
CA HIS A 186 -6.63 -2.81 -9.85
C HIS A 186 -7.44 -3.71 -10.80
N ARG A 187 -8.30 -3.09 -11.64
CA ARG A 187 -9.13 -3.85 -12.61
C ARG A 187 -8.29 -4.62 -13.62
N VAL A 188 -7.18 -4.02 -14.08
CA VAL A 188 -6.31 -4.64 -15.09
C VAL A 188 -5.39 -5.70 -14.48
N LYS A 189 -4.81 -5.42 -13.31
CA LYS A 189 -3.79 -6.26 -12.68
C LYS A 189 -4.35 -7.27 -11.67
N GLN A 190 -5.61 -7.09 -11.24
CA GLN A 190 -6.28 -7.95 -10.25
C GLN A 190 -5.49 -8.09 -8.93
N ALA A 191 -4.69 -7.09 -8.57
CA ALA A 191 -3.94 -7.06 -7.32
C ALA A 191 -4.89 -6.85 -6.13
N THR A 192 -4.61 -7.44 -5.00
CA THR A 192 -5.29 -7.12 -3.73
C THR A 192 -4.85 -5.74 -3.28
N ILE A 193 -5.77 -4.82 -3.02
CA ILE A 193 -5.45 -3.46 -2.57
C ILE A 193 -5.93 -3.26 -1.13
N ILE A 194 -5.02 -2.83 -0.26
CA ILE A 194 -5.33 -2.40 1.10
C ILE A 194 -5.00 -0.91 1.18
N LEU A 195 -6.04 -0.09 1.25
CA LEU A 195 -5.94 1.35 1.30
C LEU A 195 -6.27 1.84 2.71
N VAL A 196 -5.37 2.53 3.35
CA VAL A 196 -5.62 3.26 4.61
C VAL A 196 -5.99 4.69 4.28
N THR A 197 -7.11 5.17 4.82
CA THR A 197 -7.55 6.56 4.64
C THR A 197 -8.45 7.00 5.78
N HIS A 198 -8.45 8.29 6.05
CA HIS A 198 -9.45 8.93 6.93
C HIS A 198 -10.55 9.64 6.13
N GLU A 199 -10.50 9.65 4.81
CA GLU A 199 -11.46 10.27 3.90
C GLU A 199 -12.61 9.31 3.56
N PRO A 200 -13.86 9.56 4.02
CA PRO A 200 -14.99 8.65 3.75
C PRO A 200 -15.30 8.49 2.26
N GLN A 201 -15.10 9.55 1.46
CA GLN A 201 -15.37 9.51 0.02
C GLN A 201 -14.38 8.61 -0.72
N VAL A 202 -13.13 8.57 -0.27
CA VAL A 202 -12.09 7.67 -0.79
C VAL A 202 -12.42 6.22 -0.40
N ALA A 203 -12.76 5.99 0.87
CA ALA A 203 -13.12 4.66 1.37
C ALA A 203 -14.32 4.05 0.62
N LYS A 204 -15.34 4.84 0.30
CA LYS A 204 -16.53 4.40 -0.46
C LYS A 204 -16.22 3.87 -1.86
N GLN A 205 -15.03 4.14 -2.39
CA GLN A 205 -14.60 3.61 -3.69
C GLN A 205 -13.99 2.21 -3.62
N SER A 206 -13.90 1.61 -2.43
CA SER A 206 -13.46 0.24 -2.21
C SER A 206 -14.64 -0.74 -2.09
N GLN A 207 -14.38 -2.02 -2.38
CA GLN A 207 -15.37 -3.10 -2.29
C GLN A 207 -15.73 -3.49 -0.85
N ARG A 208 -14.87 -3.17 0.11
CA ARG A 208 -15.05 -3.47 1.52
C ARG A 208 -14.42 -2.38 2.37
N ILE A 209 -15.10 -1.98 3.42
CA ILE A 209 -14.63 -0.94 4.34
C ILE A 209 -14.53 -1.56 5.73
N LEU A 210 -13.33 -1.49 6.30
CA LEU A 210 -13.06 -1.88 7.68
C LEU A 210 -12.89 -0.60 8.52
N THR A 211 -13.54 -0.53 9.67
CA THR A 211 -13.31 0.57 10.62
C THR A 211 -12.48 0.08 11.78
N LEU A 212 -11.32 0.70 11.96
CA LEU A 212 -10.39 0.42 13.06
C LEU A 212 -10.50 1.51 14.12
N GLU A 213 -10.78 1.11 15.37
CA GLU A 213 -10.85 2.00 16.52
C GLU A 213 -10.13 1.35 17.71
N ASP A 214 -9.26 2.12 18.36
CA ASP A 214 -8.49 1.69 19.55
C ASP A 214 -7.84 0.30 19.40
N GLY A 215 -7.31 0.01 18.21
CA GLY A 215 -6.62 -1.22 17.90
C GLY A 215 -7.53 -2.42 17.64
N LYS A 216 -8.83 -2.23 17.42
CA LYS A 216 -9.80 -3.28 17.09
C LYS A 216 -10.56 -2.95 15.82
N ILE A 217 -10.95 -3.97 15.06
CA ILE A 217 -11.93 -3.82 13.99
C ILE A 217 -13.30 -3.77 14.66
N ILE A 218 -13.99 -2.63 14.53
CA ILE A 218 -15.32 -2.41 15.12
C ILE A 218 -16.43 -2.54 14.07
N ASP A 219 -16.09 -2.46 12.79
CA ASP A 219 -17.05 -2.56 11.70
C ASP A 219 -16.39 -3.14 10.45
N ASP A 220 -17.17 -3.89 9.67
CA ASP A 220 -16.73 -4.60 8.46
C ASP A 220 -17.88 -4.63 7.44
N GLN A 221 -17.87 -3.69 6.51
CA GLN A 221 -18.95 -3.48 5.55
C GLN A 221 -18.52 -3.85 4.14
N ILE A 222 -19.32 -4.65 3.45
CA ILE A 222 -19.17 -4.93 2.02
C ILE A 222 -19.96 -3.87 1.24
N ASN A 223 -19.25 -3.14 0.39
CA ASN A 223 -19.88 -2.19 -0.53
C ASN A 223 -20.43 -2.96 -1.73
N ARG A 224 -21.77 -3.06 -1.81
CA ARG A 224 -22.47 -3.80 -2.87
C ARG A 224 -22.69 -2.98 -4.14
N GLU A 225 -22.28 -1.72 -4.15
CA GLU A 225 -22.45 -0.81 -5.30
C GLU A 225 -21.26 -0.88 -6.27
N LEU A 226 -20.22 -1.65 -5.96
CA LEU A 226 -19.01 -1.88 -6.73
C LEU A 226 -18.83 -3.37 -7.05
#